data_d45dfe01bebee10fa279b2ffbd998303
#
_entry.id   d45dfe01bebee10fa279b2ffbd998303
#
_cell.length_a   1.000
_cell.length_b   1.000
_cell.length_c   1.000
_cell.angle_alpha   90.00
_cell.angle_beta   90.00
_cell.angle_gamma   90.00
#
_symmetry.space_group_name_H-M   'P 1'
#
loop_
_entity.id
_entity.type
_entity.pdbx_description
1 polymer ?
#
loop_
_entity_poly.entity_id
_entity_poly.type
_entity_poly.pdbx_seq_one_letter_code
_entity_poly.pdbx_strand_id
1 'polypeptide(L)'
;MNDTARPALHRNFHRLAWFALIMTASTIMFGSFVRLSDAGLSCPDWPTCYGRVTWPQHAQEVADHVATQIRPLETHKAWREQVHRFLAGALGLEVLTLALLAVRRRRGGAAVVISASALVALGIPLYMMGWHVSASLLAITGEAILLAAALRWSNIDLARVGLLTLAVVIFQALLGMWTVTWLLKPIVV
;
A
#
# COMPACT_ATOMS: atom_id res chain seq x y z
N MET A 1 -32.90 -18.79 -6.42
CA MET A 1 -31.57 -18.26 -5.91
C MET A 1 -31.70 -18.12 -4.40
N ASN A 2 -30.97 -18.91 -3.63
CA ASN A 2 -31.15 -19.10 -2.19
C ASN A 2 -31.03 -17.81 -1.38
N ASP A 3 -32.09 -17.43 -0.72
CA ASP A 3 -32.21 -16.25 0.16
C ASP A 3 -31.35 -16.39 1.44
N THR A 4 -30.93 -17.60 1.77
CA THR A 4 -30.06 -17.90 2.93
C THR A 4 -28.60 -17.44 2.81
N ALA A 5 -28.12 -17.20 1.58
CA ALA A 5 -26.73 -16.72 1.35
C ALA A 5 -26.56 -15.22 1.58
N ARG A 6 -27.62 -14.42 1.53
CA ARG A 6 -27.58 -12.96 1.68
C ARG A 6 -27.17 -12.50 3.08
N PRO A 7 -27.71 -13.05 4.18
CA PRO A 7 -27.32 -12.62 5.54
C PRO A 7 -25.89 -13.01 5.90
N ALA A 8 -25.42 -14.18 5.45
CA ALA A 8 -24.05 -14.63 5.74
C ALA A 8 -22.99 -13.72 5.07
N LEU A 9 -23.24 -13.30 3.84
CA LEU A 9 -22.32 -12.46 3.09
C LEU A 9 -22.26 -11.02 3.62
N HIS A 10 -23.38 -10.47 4.09
CA HIS A 10 -23.44 -9.18 4.78
C HIS A 10 -22.65 -9.22 6.08
N ARG A 11 -22.82 -10.29 6.85
CA ARG A 11 -22.10 -10.51 8.11
C ARG A 11 -20.60 -10.62 7.91
N ASN A 12 -20.15 -11.32 6.86
CA ASN A 12 -18.72 -11.46 6.56
C ASN A 12 -18.11 -10.14 6.08
N PHE A 13 -18.83 -9.35 5.29
CA PHE A 13 -18.37 -8.00 4.90
C PHE A 13 -18.20 -7.10 6.12
N HIS A 14 -19.17 -7.08 7.05
CA HIS A 14 -19.04 -6.30 8.28
C HIS A 14 -17.86 -6.73 9.15
N ARG A 15 -17.63 -8.04 9.29
CA ARG A 15 -16.48 -8.56 10.04
C ARG A 15 -15.15 -8.10 9.43
N LEU A 16 -15.04 -8.20 8.11
CA LEU A 16 -13.86 -7.76 7.38
C LEU A 16 -13.67 -6.24 7.50
N ALA A 17 -14.75 -5.45 7.42
CA ALA A 17 -14.68 -4.00 7.58
C ALA A 17 -14.24 -3.58 9.00
N TRP A 18 -14.71 -4.28 10.04
CA TRP A 18 -14.23 -4.05 11.41
C TRP A 18 -12.76 -4.43 11.58
N PHE A 19 -12.34 -5.53 10.98
CA PHE A 19 -10.94 -5.94 10.99
C PHE A 19 -10.06 -4.90 10.27
N ALA A 20 -10.48 -4.40 9.10
CA ALA A 20 -9.79 -3.32 8.38
C ALA A 20 -9.69 -2.04 9.22
N LEU A 21 -10.73 -1.69 9.97
CA LEU A 21 -10.70 -0.54 10.88
C LEU A 21 -9.66 -0.72 11.98
N ILE A 22 -9.61 -1.90 12.61
CA ILE A 22 -8.62 -2.23 13.65
C ILE A 22 -7.21 -2.22 13.06
N MET A 23 -7.01 -2.83 11.88
CA MET A 23 -5.74 -2.83 11.16
C MET A 23 -5.29 -1.41 10.80
N THR A 24 -6.21 -0.56 10.36
CA THR A 24 -5.93 0.85 10.07
C THR A 24 -5.44 1.57 11.33
N ALA A 25 -6.17 1.45 12.44
CA ALA A 25 -5.77 2.05 13.70
C ALA A 25 -4.39 1.55 14.17
N SER A 26 -4.15 0.25 14.09
CA SER A 26 -2.87 -0.38 14.44
C SER A 26 -1.73 0.12 13.54
N THR A 27 -1.96 0.24 12.23
CA THR A 27 -0.97 0.73 11.27
C THR A 27 -0.63 2.20 11.53
N ILE A 28 -1.62 3.04 11.84
CA ILE A 28 -1.40 4.45 12.20
C ILE A 28 -0.60 4.57 13.50
N MET A 29 -0.98 3.83 14.54
CA MET A 29 -0.28 3.84 15.82
C MET A 29 1.17 3.37 15.67
N PHE A 30 1.39 2.28 14.94
CA PHE A 30 2.71 1.75 14.70
C PHE A 30 3.55 2.69 13.80
N GLY A 31 2.95 3.32 12.79
CA GLY A 31 3.60 4.33 11.95
C GLY A 31 4.03 5.56 12.75
N SER A 32 3.20 6.00 13.70
CA SER A 32 3.56 7.07 14.64
C SER A 32 4.74 6.68 15.52
N PHE A 33 4.77 5.44 16.02
CA PHE A 33 5.91 4.89 16.76
C PHE A 33 7.18 4.84 15.92
N VAL A 34 7.11 4.40 14.66
CA VAL A 34 8.24 4.40 13.70
C VAL A 34 8.79 5.82 13.54
N ARG A 35 7.91 6.81 13.37
CA ARG A 35 8.31 8.21 13.23
C ARG A 35 8.95 8.76 14.50
N LEU A 36 8.33 8.55 15.67
CA LEU A 36 8.83 9.05 16.96
C LEU A 36 10.14 8.38 17.40
N SER A 37 10.42 7.18 16.90
CA SER A 37 11.67 6.46 17.15
C SER A 37 12.77 6.75 16.10
N ASP A 38 12.58 7.76 15.26
CA ASP A 38 13.49 8.12 14.16
C ASP A 38 13.87 6.93 13.27
N ALA A 39 12.89 6.04 13.03
CA ALA A 39 13.08 4.82 12.26
C ALA A 39 12.50 4.90 10.83
N GLY A 40 11.82 5.99 10.47
CA GLY A 40 11.06 6.10 9.22
C GLY A 40 11.88 6.19 7.93
N LEU A 41 13.20 6.25 8.02
CA LEU A 41 14.13 6.27 6.87
C LEU A 41 15.26 5.26 7.06
N SER A 42 15.04 4.19 7.82
CA SER A 42 16.07 3.20 8.16
C SER A 42 16.29 2.16 7.06
N CYS A 43 15.33 2.01 6.14
CA CYS A 43 15.44 1.19 4.96
C CYS A 43 15.57 2.10 3.73
N PRO A 44 16.74 2.11 3.05
CA PRO A 44 17.03 3.07 1.97
C PRO A 44 16.32 2.78 0.66
N ASP A 45 15.77 1.60 0.51
CA ASP A 45 15.09 1.11 -0.68
C ASP A 45 13.62 0.75 -0.38
N TRP A 46 12.83 0.56 -1.43
CA TRP A 46 11.42 0.21 -1.34
C TRP A 46 11.03 -0.72 -2.52
N PRO A 47 10.25 -1.76 -2.29
CA PRO A 47 9.61 -2.22 -1.04
C PRO A 47 10.51 -3.01 -0.11
N THR A 48 11.73 -3.28 -0.52
CA THR A 48 12.77 -4.01 0.22
C THR A 48 13.44 -3.14 1.29
N CYS A 49 14.30 -3.76 2.11
CA CYS A 49 15.15 -3.12 3.07
C CYS A 49 16.57 -3.63 2.86
N TYR A 50 17.47 -2.80 2.30
CA TYR A 50 18.80 -3.19 1.82
C TYR A 50 18.75 -4.39 0.87
N GLY A 51 17.84 -4.36 -0.14
CA GLY A 51 17.63 -5.41 -1.11
C GLY A 51 16.93 -6.66 -0.60
N ARG A 52 16.57 -6.74 0.69
CA ARG A 52 15.92 -7.89 1.32
C ARG A 52 14.42 -7.66 1.52
N VAL A 53 13.66 -8.74 1.46
CA VAL A 53 12.21 -8.69 1.79
C VAL A 53 12.00 -8.40 3.27
N THR A 54 12.82 -9.01 4.13
CA THR A 54 12.87 -8.73 5.57
C THR A 54 13.93 -7.65 5.86
N TRP A 55 14.22 -7.39 7.13
CA TRP A 55 15.28 -6.48 7.53
C TRP A 55 16.57 -7.23 7.83
N PRO A 56 17.76 -6.64 7.56
CA PRO A 56 19.04 -7.23 7.93
C PRO A 56 19.22 -7.31 9.45
N GLN A 57 19.81 -8.41 9.92
CA GLN A 57 20.08 -8.61 11.35
C GLN A 57 21.49 -8.13 11.74
N HIS A 58 22.44 -8.22 10.82
CA HIS A 58 23.85 -7.88 11.06
C HIS A 58 24.39 -6.98 9.95
N ALA A 59 25.30 -6.06 10.30
CA ALA A 59 25.90 -5.13 9.35
C ALA A 59 26.66 -5.84 8.22
N GLN A 60 27.24 -7.00 8.51
CA GLN A 60 27.95 -7.81 7.52
C GLN A 60 27.05 -8.30 6.38
N GLU A 61 25.76 -8.46 6.64
CA GLU A 61 24.80 -8.92 5.63
C GLU A 61 24.55 -7.94 4.50
N VAL A 62 24.91 -6.69 4.72
CA VAL A 62 24.67 -5.56 3.82
C VAL A 62 25.94 -4.74 3.54
N ALA A 63 27.11 -5.25 3.92
CA ALA A 63 28.39 -4.52 3.78
C ALA A 63 28.66 -4.08 2.33
N ASP A 64 28.28 -4.91 1.35
CA ASP A 64 28.49 -4.64 -0.08
C ASP A 64 27.30 -3.89 -0.73
N HIS A 65 26.24 -3.58 0.03
CA HIS A 65 25.09 -2.89 -0.51
C HIS A 65 25.39 -1.39 -0.65
N VAL A 66 25.21 -0.84 -1.86
CA VAL A 66 25.53 0.56 -2.18
C VAL A 66 24.88 1.56 -1.21
N ALA A 67 23.67 1.25 -0.74
CA ALA A 67 22.95 2.12 0.18
C ALA A 67 23.55 2.22 1.58
N THR A 68 24.45 1.30 2.00
CA THR A 68 25.17 1.39 3.30
C THR A 68 26.13 2.58 3.35
N GLN A 69 26.60 3.04 2.20
CA GLN A 69 27.43 4.23 2.09
C GLN A 69 26.63 5.52 2.33
N ILE A 70 25.34 5.49 2.02
CA ILE A 70 24.42 6.62 2.21
C ILE A 70 23.87 6.61 3.64
N ARG A 71 23.48 5.42 4.11
CA ARG A 71 22.93 5.22 5.45
C ARG A 71 23.45 3.92 6.06
N PRO A 72 24.24 3.99 7.16
CA PRO A 72 24.65 2.80 7.90
C PRO A 72 23.45 2.03 8.45
N LEU A 73 23.53 0.70 8.50
CA LEU A 73 22.46 -0.14 9.04
C LEU A 73 22.30 0.08 10.55
N GLU A 74 21.10 0.45 10.96
CA GLU A 74 20.62 0.44 12.33
C GLU A 74 19.51 -0.61 12.46
N THR A 75 19.88 -1.88 12.73
CA THR A 75 18.95 -3.02 12.75
C THR A 75 17.73 -2.77 13.64
N HIS A 76 17.93 -2.13 14.80
CA HIS A 76 16.85 -1.82 15.74
C HIS A 76 15.83 -0.79 15.20
N LYS A 77 16.19 -0.03 14.16
CA LYS A 77 15.28 0.87 13.45
C LYS A 77 14.71 0.21 12.19
N ALA A 78 15.54 -0.50 11.43
CA ALA A 78 15.17 -1.12 10.17
C ALA A 78 13.97 -2.10 10.32
N TRP A 79 13.94 -2.92 11.38
CA TRP A 79 12.81 -3.82 11.61
C TRP A 79 11.49 -3.07 11.84
N ARG A 80 11.52 -1.93 12.54
CA ARG A 80 10.31 -1.14 12.81
C ARG A 80 9.72 -0.63 11.51
N GLU A 81 10.56 -0.06 10.65
CA GLU A 81 10.12 0.44 9.35
C GLU A 81 9.59 -0.69 8.48
N GLN A 82 10.30 -1.83 8.38
CA GLN A 82 9.88 -2.93 7.54
C GLN A 82 8.59 -3.61 8.04
N VAL A 83 8.42 -3.75 9.34
CA VAL A 83 7.15 -4.23 9.93
C VAL A 83 6.00 -3.28 9.62
N HIS A 84 6.22 -1.97 9.70
CA HIS A 84 5.20 -0.99 9.31
C HIS A 84 4.80 -1.14 7.83
N ARG A 85 5.76 -1.37 6.94
CA ARG A 85 5.49 -1.63 5.51
C ARG A 85 4.66 -2.91 5.32
N PHE A 86 4.92 -3.97 6.09
CA PHE A 86 4.12 -5.21 6.05
C PHE A 86 2.68 -4.96 6.53
N LEU A 87 2.50 -4.22 7.61
CA LEU A 87 1.16 -3.85 8.09
C LEU A 87 0.40 -3.02 7.04
N ALA A 88 1.06 -2.05 6.42
CA ALA A 88 0.47 -1.24 5.37
C ALA A 88 0.12 -2.07 4.11
N GLY A 89 0.99 -3.01 3.72
CA GLY A 89 0.72 -3.93 2.61
C GLY A 89 -0.46 -4.87 2.90
N ALA A 90 -0.52 -5.44 4.09
CA ALA A 90 -1.64 -6.29 4.52
C ALA A 90 -2.97 -5.52 4.53
N LEU A 91 -2.97 -4.29 5.05
CA LEU A 91 -4.12 -3.39 5.01
C LEU A 91 -4.54 -3.08 3.56
N GLY A 92 -3.58 -2.83 2.67
CA GLY A 92 -3.85 -2.61 1.24
C GLY A 92 -4.57 -3.79 0.59
N LEU A 93 -4.14 -5.03 0.86
CA LEU A 93 -4.77 -6.25 0.35
C LEU A 93 -6.19 -6.44 0.94
N GLU A 94 -6.37 -6.09 2.19
CA GLU A 94 -7.68 -6.16 2.85
C GLU A 94 -8.66 -5.14 2.27
N VAL A 95 -8.23 -3.89 2.07
CA VAL A 95 -9.04 -2.84 1.44
C VAL A 95 -9.37 -3.20 -0.01
N LEU A 96 -8.42 -3.79 -0.77
CA LEU A 96 -8.67 -4.33 -2.09
C LEU A 96 -9.78 -5.39 -2.07
N THR A 97 -9.73 -6.30 -1.11
CA THR A 97 -10.76 -7.34 -0.94
C THR A 97 -12.13 -6.72 -0.63
N LEU A 98 -12.17 -5.73 0.26
CA LEU A 98 -13.40 -4.97 0.57
C LEU A 98 -13.95 -4.25 -0.66
N ALA A 99 -13.09 -3.60 -1.44
CA ALA A 99 -13.49 -2.93 -2.68
C ALA A 99 -14.08 -3.91 -3.70
N LEU A 100 -13.44 -5.07 -3.92
CA LEU A 100 -13.95 -6.12 -4.80
C LEU A 100 -15.32 -6.66 -4.34
N LEU A 101 -15.49 -6.88 -3.04
CA LEU A 101 -16.78 -7.30 -2.47
C LEU A 101 -17.84 -6.21 -2.61
N ALA A 102 -17.48 -4.95 -2.45
CA ALA A 102 -18.40 -3.82 -2.57
C ALA A 102 -18.90 -3.65 -4.02
N VAL A 103 -18.01 -3.77 -5.01
CA VAL A 103 -18.37 -3.57 -6.43
C VAL A 103 -18.98 -4.78 -7.12
N ARG A 104 -19.02 -5.96 -6.50
CA ARG A 104 -19.42 -7.24 -7.12
C ARG A 104 -20.79 -7.22 -7.79
N ARG A 105 -21.70 -6.37 -7.32
CA ARG A 105 -23.06 -6.23 -7.89
C ARG A 105 -23.12 -5.17 -9.00
N ARG A 106 -22.06 -4.41 -9.21
CA ARG A 106 -21.97 -3.42 -10.28
C ARG A 106 -21.40 -4.04 -11.54
N ARG A 107 -22.09 -3.85 -12.65
CA ARG A 107 -21.63 -4.31 -13.97
C ARG A 107 -20.28 -3.63 -14.28
N GLY A 108 -19.25 -4.42 -14.54
CA GLY A 108 -17.91 -3.92 -14.78
C GLY A 108 -17.12 -3.46 -13.56
N GLY A 109 -17.73 -3.44 -12.35
CA GLY A 109 -17.07 -2.94 -11.14
C GLY A 109 -15.81 -3.72 -10.77
N ALA A 110 -15.86 -5.05 -10.81
CA ALA A 110 -14.69 -5.89 -10.56
C ALA A 110 -13.57 -5.64 -11.59
N ALA A 111 -13.89 -5.46 -12.85
CA ALA A 111 -12.91 -5.17 -13.90
C ALA A 111 -12.20 -3.84 -13.63
N VAL A 112 -12.92 -2.80 -13.20
CA VAL A 112 -12.34 -1.51 -12.79
C VAL A 112 -11.33 -1.69 -11.67
N VAL A 113 -11.71 -2.38 -10.58
CA VAL A 113 -10.82 -2.58 -9.42
C VAL A 113 -9.61 -3.40 -9.80
N ILE A 114 -9.80 -4.52 -10.53
CA ILE A 114 -8.71 -5.42 -10.93
C ILE A 114 -7.74 -4.71 -11.88
N SER A 115 -8.24 -4.03 -12.92
CA SER A 115 -7.37 -3.33 -13.88
C SER A 115 -6.57 -2.21 -13.23
N ALA A 116 -7.20 -1.39 -12.39
CA ALA A 116 -6.53 -0.33 -11.66
C ALA A 116 -5.45 -0.87 -10.71
N SER A 117 -5.79 -1.88 -9.91
CA SER A 117 -4.84 -2.51 -8.98
C SER A 117 -3.70 -3.24 -9.71
N ALA A 118 -3.97 -3.86 -10.86
CA ALA A 118 -2.95 -4.50 -11.67
C ALA A 118 -1.96 -3.48 -12.24
N LEU A 119 -2.41 -2.31 -12.69
CA LEU A 119 -1.52 -1.22 -13.14
C LEU A 119 -0.58 -0.76 -12.01
N VAL A 120 -1.13 -0.53 -10.82
CA VAL A 120 -0.33 -0.17 -9.64
C VAL A 120 0.68 -1.28 -9.29
N ALA A 121 0.23 -2.54 -9.27
CA ALA A 121 1.10 -3.69 -8.97
C ALA A 121 2.22 -3.87 -10.01
N LEU A 122 1.94 -3.66 -11.31
CA LEU A 122 2.95 -3.67 -12.37
C LEU A 122 3.95 -2.52 -12.24
N GLY A 123 3.56 -1.41 -11.64
CA GLY A 123 4.46 -0.31 -11.34
C GLY A 123 5.57 -0.68 -10.35
N ILE A 124 5.32 -1.61 -9.41
CA ILE A 124 6.29 -1.99 -8.37
C ILE A 124 7.59 -2.57 -8.97
N PRO A 125 7.57 -3.64 -9.78
CA PRO A 125 8.81 -4.18 -10.37
C PRO A 125 9.50 -3.18 -11.31
N LEU A 126 8.76 -2.36 -12.06
CA LEU A 126 9.36 -1.32 -12.89
C LEU A 126 10.09 -0.28 -12.05
N TYR A 127 9.51 0.10 -10.90
CA TYR A 127 10.16 1.00 -9.96
C TYR A 127 11.46 0.41 -9.41
N MET A 128 11.46 -0.88 -9.06
CA MET A 128 12.65 -1.60 -8.59
C MET A 128 13.75 -1.71 -9.67
N MET A 129 13.35 -1.75 -10.96
CA MET A 129 14.28 -1.73 -12.10
C MET A 129 14.83 -0.32 -12.41
N GLY A 130 14.44 0.72 -11.66
CA GLY A 130 14.84 2.11 -11.90
C GLY A 130 14.00 2.87 -12.93
N TRP A 131 12.93 2.26 -13.47
CA TRP A 131 12.03 2.89 -14.45
C TRP A 131 10.94 3.73 -13.73
N HIS A 132 11.40 4.71 -12.96
CA HIS A 132 10.56 5.49 -12.05
C HIS A 132 9.43 6.24 -12.73
N VAL A 133 9.67 6.80 -13.94
CA VAL A 133 8.65 7.53 -14.72
C VAL A 133 7.55 6.57 -15.16
N SER A 134 7.89 5.44 -15.75
CA SER A 134 6.92 4.44 -16.21
C SER A 134 6.10 3.87 -15.05
N ALA A 135 6.75 3.57 -13.92
CA ALA A 135 6.08 3.11 -12.71
C ALA A 135 5.08 4.15 -12.18
N SER A 136 5.47 5.42 -12.15
CA SER A 136 4.61 6.51 -11.69
C SER A 136 3.42 6.72 -12.63
N LEU A 137 3.62 6.64 -13.94
CA LEU A 137 2.53 6.74 -14.92
C LEU A 137 1.51 5.61 -14.76
N LEU A 138 1.96 4.37 -14.53
CA LEU A 138 1.06 3.25 -14.26
C LEU A 138 0.26 3.44 -12.98
N ALA A 139 0.91 3.89 -11.90
CA ALA A 139 0.25 4.15 -10.63
C ALA A 139 -0.79 5.27 -10.76
N ILE A 140 -0.45 6.40 -11.40
CA ILE A 140 -1.36 7.52 -11.65
C ILE A 140 -2.53 7.07 -12.54
N THR A 141 -2.28 6.24 -13.56
CA THR A 141 -3.35 5.74 -14.43
C THR A 141 -4.31 4.83 -13.65
N GLY A 142 -3.80 3.93 -12.83
CA GLY A 142 -4.62 3.09 -11.96
C GLY A 142 -5.48 3.92 -11.00
N GLU A 143 -4.89 4.93 -10.37
CA GLU A 143 -5.57 5.87 -9.49
C GLU A 143 -6.68 6.65 -10.23
N ALA A 144 -6.36 7.17 -11.41
CA ALA A 144 -7.31 7.92 -12.24
C ALA A 144 -8.52 7.04 -12.66
N ILE A 145 -8.30 5.75 -12.95
CA ILE A 145 -9.37 4.79 -13.25
C ILE A 145 -10.33 4.65 -12.07
N LEU A 146 -9.81 4.47 -10.84
CA LEU A 146 -10.63 4.35 -9.64
C LEU A 146 -11.44 5.62 -9.38
N LEU A 147 -10.80 6.78 -9.45
CA LEU A 147 -11.45 8.08 -9.24
C LEU A 147 -12.49 8.37 -10.32
N ALA A 148 -12.19 8.15 -11.60
CA ALA A 148 -13.12 8.36 -12.70
C ALA A 148 -14.36 7.46 -12.57
N ALA A 149 -14.19 6.19 -12.18
CA ALA A 149 -15.30 5.28 -11.93
C ALA A 149 -16.15 5.75 -10.73
N ALA A 150 -15.51 6.16 -9.63
CA ALA A 150 -16.21 6.68 -8.46
C ALA A 150 -17.00 7.96 -8.76
N LEU A 151 -16.48 8.84 -9.61
CA LEU A 151 -17.16 10.08 -10.02
C LEU A 151 -18.32 9.81 -10.98
N ARG A 152 -18.20 8.80 -11.86
CA ARG A 152 -19.27 8.42 -12.80
C ARG A 152 -20.46 7.73 -12.13
N TRP A 153 -20.24 7.14 -10.96
CA TRP A 153 -21.32 6.47 -10.23
C TRP A 153 -22.13 7.51 -9.45
N SER A 154 -23.36 7.75 -9.86
CA SER A 154 -24.24 8.79 -9.31
C SER A 154 -24.66 8.56 -7.85
N ASN A 155 -24.76 7.30 -7.43
CA ASN A 155 -25.20 6.95 -6.09
C ASN A 155 -24.02 6.84 -5.13
N ILE A 156 -24.14 7.45 -3.98
CA ILE A 156 -23.21 7.23 -2.86
C ILE A 156 -23.61 5.91 -2.21
N ASP A 157 -23.04 4.84 -2.70
CA ASP A 157 -23.26 3.48 -2.20
C ASP A 157 -21.93 2.85 -1.76
N LEU A 158 -22.05 1.63 -1.24
CA LEU A 158 -20.90 0.87 -0.75
C LEU A 158 -19.81 0.68 -1.82
N ALA A 159 -20.20 0.55 -3.09
CA ALA A 159 -19.27 0.38 -4.21
C ALA A 159 -18.43 1.66 -4.43
N ARG A 160 -19.06 2.84 -4.44
CA ARG A 160 -18.35 4.12 -4.57
C ARG A 160 -17.43 4.37 -3.38
N VAL A 161 -17.90 4.12 -2.15
CA VAL A 161 -17.06 4.24 -0.94
C VAL A 161 -15.87 3.29 -1.02
N GLY A 162 -16.08 2.02 -1.44
CA GLY A 162 -14.99 1.05 -1.60
C GLY A 162 -13.91 1.51 -2.59
N LEU A 163 -14.29 2.08 -3.74
CA LEU A 163 -13.32 2.64 -4.71
C LEU A 163 -12.53 3.81 -4.12
N LEU A 164 -13.22 4.75 -3.46
CA LEU A 164 -12.55 5.91 -2.86
C LEU A 164 -11.62 5.50 -1.73
N THR A 165 -12.01 4.53 -0.91
CA THR A 165 -11.15 4.01 0.15
C THR A 165 -9.91 3.34 -0.44
N LEU A 166 -10.07 2.53 -1.49
CA LEU A 166 -8.93 1.89 -2.17
C LEU A 166 -8.00 2.95 -2.79
N ALA A 167 -8.54 3.97 -3.45
CA ALA A 167 -7.77 5.06 -4.01
C ALA A 167 -6.96 5.79 -2.92
N VAL A 168 -7.59 6.15 -1.81
CA VAL A 168 -6.89 6.80 -0.68
C VAL A 168 -5.76 5.92 -0.14
N VAL A 169 -5.97 4.61 0.01
CA VAL A 169 -4.93 3.69 0.51
C VAL A 169 -3.77 3.54 -0.48
N ILE A 170 -4.04 3.45 -1.79
CA ILE A 170 -3.00 3.45 -2.82
C ILE A 170 -2.21 4.75 -2.78
N PHE A 171 -2.88 5.89 -2.72
CA PHE A 171 -2.25 7.20 -2.64
C PHE A 171 -1.34 7.32 -1.39
N GLN A 172 -1.80 6.85 -0.23
CA GLN A 172 -1.00 6.82 0.99
C GLN A 172 0.24 5.92 0.85
N ALA A 173 0.12 4.77 0.18
CA ALA A 173 1.26 3.89 -0.10
C ALA A 173 2.29 4.58 -1.02
N LEU A 174 1.84 5.30 -2.05
CA LEU A 174 2.70 6.09 -2.94
C LEU A 174 3.42 7.20 -2.18
N LEU A 175 2.74 7.94 -1.31
CA LEU A 175 3.37 8.93 -0.45
C LEU A 175 4.45 8.30 0.45
N GLY A 176 4.15 7.14 1.06
CA GLY A 176 5.12 6.40 1.86
C GLY A 176 6.35 5.98 1.07
N MET A 177 6.19 5.50 -0.16
CA MET A 177 7.28 5.18 -1.07
C MET A 177 8.11 6.43 -1.41
N TRP A 178 7.47 7.53 -1.79
CA TRP A 178 8.17 8.75 -2.17
C TRP A 178 8.93 9.40 -1.02
N THR A 179 8.44 9.34 0.21
CA THR A 179 9.18 9.85 1.37
C THR A 179 10.52 9.15 1.54
N VAL A 180 10.59 7.83 1.33
CA VAL A 180 11.84 7.08 1.42
C VAL A 180 12.75 7.39 0.23
N THR A 181 12.21 7.38 -0.98
CA THR A 181 13.02 7.42 -2.20
C THR A 181 13.46 8.83 -2.61
N TRP A 182 12.75 9.87 -2.17
CA TRP A 182 13.05 11.26 -2.53
C TRP A 182 13.77 12.02 -1.43
N LEU A 183 13.46 11.78 -0.14
CA LEU A 183 14.16 12.41 0.97
C LEU A 183 15.61 11.92 1.15
N LEU A 184 15.96 10.77 0.57
CA LEU A 184 17.33 10.28 0.50
C LEU A 184 18.14 10.87 -0.67
N LYS A 185 17.51 11.67 -1.55
CA LYS A 185 18.21 12.41 -2.60
C LYS A 185 18.56 13.81 -2.09
N PRO A 186 19.82 14.26 -2.24
CA PRO A 186 20.28 15.57 -1.71
C PRO A 186 19.62 16.79 -2.37
N ILE A 187 18.64 16.60 -3.24
CA ILE A 187 17.92 17.68 -3.95
C ILE A 187 16.66 18.15 -3.19
N VAL A 188 16.24 17.47 -2.12
CA VAL A 188 14.97 17.74 -1.41
C VAL A 188 15.20 18.13 0.06
N VAL A 189 16.46 18.34 0.48
CA VAL A 189 16.80 18.82 1.81
C VAL A 189 17.25 20.26 1.73
#